data_043bbe087a0309ed47e456c72cff35f9
#
_entry.id   043bbe087a0309ed47e456c72cff35f9
#
_cell.length_a   1.000
_cell.length_b   1.000
_cell.length_c   1.000
_cell.angle_alpha   90.00
_cell.angle_beta   90.00
_cell.angle_gamma   90.00
#
_symmetry.space_group_name_H-M   'P 1'
#
loop_
_entity.id
_entity.type
_entity.pdbx_description
1 polymer ?
#
loop_
_entity_poly.entity_id
_entity_poly.type
_entity_poly.pdbx_seq_one_letter_code
_entity_poly.pdbx_strand_id
1 'polypeptide(L)'
;MELIKNDMLCQQVTKFIQDHINAEFLTDALKHQGVTVTTLDIDENLHPDVVGSVQQMPIQNAAVDVALCAEVLEHLPFDRFEMCVKELARVTRQGVILSLPHWGYTARVILDVPGLPPLRRAWKLPLSKRLVSGGVHFWEIGRAGYPLKRITAILAESFLIEREWLSPWMPYHHFFRLKKRV
;
A
#
# COMPACT_ATOMS: atom_id res chain seq x y z
N MET A 1 8.33 5.29 -1.96
CA MET A 1 8.00 3.91 -2.41
C MET A 1 9.25 3.04 -2.36
N GLU A 2 9.13 1.83 -1.90
CA GLU A 2 10.25 0.90 -1.70
C GLU A 2 10.14 -0.30 -2.63
N LEU A 3 11.25 -0.70 -3.22
CA LEU A 3 11.36 -1.77 -4.20
C LEU A 3 12.26 -2.88 -3.66
N ILE A 4 11.74 -4.10 -3.56
CA ILE A 4 12.34 -5.19 -2.78
C ILE A 4 12.70 -6.37 -3.68
N LYS A 5 13.86 -6.98 -3.41
CA LYS A 5 14.37 -8.16 -4.14
C LYS A 5 14.53 -9.34 -3.18
N ASN A 6 13.48 -10.12 -2.89
CA ASN A 6 13.57 -11.45 -2.24
C ASN A 6 12.20 -12.13 -2.00
N ASP A 7 12.09 -13.44 -2.23
CA ASP A 7 10.84 -14.24 -2.16
C ASP A 7 10.24 -14.42 -0.75
N MET A 8 11.06 -14.56 0.28
CA MET A 8 10.57 -14.72 1.67
C MET A 8 9.99 -13.45 2.28
N LEU A 9 10.15 -12.35 1.61
CA LEU A 9 9.97 -11.01 2.16
C LEU A 9 8.55 -10.53 2.21
N CYS A 10 7.70 -10.93 1.27
CA CYS A 10 6.31 -10.47 1.23
C CYS A 10 5.55 -10.77 2.53
N GLN A 11 5.86 -11.91 3.17
CA GLN A 11 5.27 -12.27 4.46
C GLN A 11 5.87 -11.46 5.62
N GLN A 12 7.20 -11.22 5.62
CA GLN A 12 7.88 -10.45 6.65
C GLN A 12 7.50 -8.97 6.59
N VAL A 13 7.50 -8.37 5.41
CA VAL A 13 7.06 -6.98 5.18
C VAL A 13 5.59 -6.81 5.59
N THR A 14 4.71 -7.75 5.21
CA THR A 14 3.30 -7.71 5.61
C THR A 14 3.14 -7.74 7.14
N LYS A 15 3.93 -8.55 7.85
CA LYS A 15 3.91 -8.62 9.31
C LYS A 15 4.43 -7.34 9.95
N PHE A 16 5.50 -6.78 9.40
CA PHE A 16 6.13 -5.57 9.92
C PHE A 16 5.25 -4.32 9.73
N ILE A 17 4.62 -4.15 8.56
CA ILE A 17 3.70 -3.05 8.27
C ILE A 17 2.46 -3.09 9.17
N GLN A 18 2.04 -4.26 9.65
CA GLN A 18 0.93 -4.37 10.59
C GLN A 18 1.19 -3.64 11.91
N ASP A 19 2.45 -3.47 12.28
CA ASP A 19 2.86 -2.92 13.58
C ASP A 19 3.46 -1.50 13.48
N HIS A 20 3.99 -1.07 12.32
CA HIS A 20 4.71 0.21 12.15
C HIS A 20 4.52 0.81 10.75
N ILE A 21 4.14 2.09 10.68
CA ILE A 21 4.04 2.84 9.41
C ILE A 21 4.92 4.08 9.49
N ASN A 22 6.22 3.89 9.28
CA ASN A 22 7.15 4.95 8.89
C ASN A 22 8.04 4.35 7.80
N ALA A 23 8.01 4.92 6.58
CA ALA A 23 8.72 4.39 5.43
C ALA A 23 10.24 4.34 5.64
N GLU A 24 10.85 5.36 6.27
CA GLU A 24 12.28 5.38 6.58
C GLU A 24 12.65 4.25 7.55
N PHE A 25 11.89 4.10 8.64
CA PHE A 25 12.12 3.04 9.61
C PHE A 25 11.96 1.65 9.00
N LEU A 26 10.99 1.48 8.09
CA LEU A 26 10.79 0.23 7.37
C LEU A 26 11.94 -0.08 6.43
N THR A 27 12.43 0.90 5.69
CA THR A 27 13.60 0.76 4.80
C THR A 27 14.82 0.29 5.57
N ASP A 28 15.12 0.91 6.70
CA ASP A 28 16.25 0.55 7.54
C ASP A 28 16.08 -0.86 8.15
N ALA A 29 14.90 -1.17 8.66
CA ALA A 29 14.61 -2.49 9.21
C ALA A 29 14.76 -3.61 8.17
N LEU A 30 14.34 -3.38 6.94
CA LEU A 30 14.51 -4.32 5.84
C LEU A 30 15.98 -4.47 5.43
N LYS A 31 16.72 -3.36 5.32
CA LYS A 31 18.17 -3.39 5.04
C LYS A 31 18.94 -4.14 6.13
N HIS A 32 18.59 -3.93 7.41
CA HIS A 32 19.17 -4.69 8.53
C HIS A 32 18.89 -6.19 8.48
N GLN A 33 17.82 -6.61 7.83
CA GLN A 33 17.51 -8.03 7.60
C GLN A 33 18.17 -8.61 6.34
N GLY A 34 19.06 -7.84 5.69
CA GLY A 34 19.77 -8.28 4.48
C GLY A 34 18.95 -8.14 3.21
N VAL A 35 17.88 -7.37 3.24
CA VAL A 35 17.06 -7.11 2.07
C VAL A 35 17.65 -6.00 1.24
N THR A 36 17.76 -6.19 -0.06
CA THR A 36 18.10 -5.11 -0.99
C THR A 36 16.87 -4.23 -1.22
N VAL A 37 16.91 -3.01 -0.71
CA VAL A 37 15.84 -2.02 -0.88
C VAL A 37 16.34 -0.90 -1.77
N THR A 38 15.54 -0.51 -2.75
CA THR A 38 15.73 0.66 -3.61
C THR A 38 14.58 1.61 -3.37
N THR A 39 14.85 2.83 -2.96
CA THR A 39 13.84 3.86 -2.73
C THR A 39 13.57 4.66 -4.01
N LEU A 40 12.32 5.07 -4.21
CA LEU A 40 11.92 5.95 -5.32
C LEU A 40 11.03 7.06 -4.79
N ASP A 41 11.37 8.29 -5.10
CA ASP A 41 10.56 9.47 -4.81
C ASP A 41 10.69 10.50 -5.93
N ILE A 42 9.71 11.40 -6.06
CA ILE A 42 9.73 12.51 -7.00
C ILE A 42 10.56 13.69 -6.46
N ASP A 43 10.66 13.82 -5.14
CA ASP A 43 11.42 14.86 -4.48
C ASP A 43 12.88 14.39 -4.26
N GLU A 44 13.80 14.97 -5.02
CA GLU A 44 15.24 14.70 -4.90
C GLU A 44 15.84 15.11 -3.54
N ASN A 45 15.20 16.06 -2.83
CA ASN A 45 15.67 16.50 -1.51
C ASN A 45 15.50 15.43 -0.43
N LEU A 46 14.67 14.42 -0.68
CA LEU A 46 14.54 13.23 0.19
C LEU A 46 15.66 12.20 -0.07
N HIS A 47 16.57 12.49 -1.00
CA HIS A 47 17.72 11.65 -1.38
C HIS A 47 17.32 10.18 -1.66
N PRO A 48 16.30 9.92 -2.50
CA PRO A 48 15.97 8.55 -2.89
C PRO A 48 17.07 7.95 -3.78
N ASP A 49 17.16 6.61 -3.81
CA ASP A 49 18.07 5.91 -4.73
C ASP A 49 17.71 6.17 -6.20
N VAL A 50 16.44 6.42 -6.49
CA VAL A 50 15.90 6.73 -7.82
C VAL A 50 14.95 7.90 -7.72
N VAL A 51 15.25 8.98 -8.40
CA VAL A 51 14.33 10.14 -8.55
C VAL A 51 13.38 9.84 -9.69
N GLY A 52 12.06 9.84 -9.41
CA GLY A 52 11.05 9.55 -10.43
C GLY A 52 9.63 9.48 -9.91
N SER A 53 8.68 9.52 -10.84
CA SER A 53 7.25 9.43 -10.52
C SER A 53 6.75 7.99 -10.61
N VAL A 54 5.83 7.62 -9.70
CA VAL A 54 5.11 6.34 -9.76
C VAL A 54 4.22 6.20 -11.01
N GLN A 55 3.95 7.29 -11.72
CA GLN A 55 3.21 7.28 -12.98
C GLN A 55 4.06 6.77 -14.16
N GLN A 56 5.38 6.95 -14.08
CA GLN A 56 6.34 6.50 -15.07
C GLN A 56 7.69 6.35 -14.38
N MET A 57 7.96 5.16 -13.86
CA MET A 57 9.19 4.90 -13.11
C MET A 57 10.38 4.67 -14.07
N PRO A 58 11.54 5.33 -13.85
CA PRO A 58 12.74 5.09 -14.64
C PRO A 58 13.41 3.74 -14.24
N ILE A 59 12.62 2.68 -14.23
CA ILE A 59 12.97 1.34 -13.78
C ILE A 59 12.56 0.36 -14.86
N GLN A 60 13.41 -0.64 -15.14
CA GLN A 60 13.15 -1.66 -16.17
C GLN A 60 11.97 -2.56 -15.77
N ASN A 61 11.36 -3.21 -16.77
CA ASN A 61 10.31 -4.20 -16.54
C ASN A 61 10.83 -5.34 -15.66
N ALA A 62 10.01 -5.76 -14.70
CA ALA A 62 10.32 -6.86 -13.79
C ALA A 62 11.72 -6.72 -13.12
N ALA A 63 12.13 -5.50 -12.76
CA ALA A 63 13.44 -5.25 -12.16
C ALA A 63 13.47 -5.56 -10.66
N VAL A 64 12.31 -5.55 -9.99
CA VAL A 64 12.20 -5.80 -8.54
C VAL A 64 11.23 -6.95 -8.26
N ASP A 65 11.41 -7.62 -7.13
CA ASP A 65 10.51 -8.73 -6.78
C ASP A 65 9.17 -8.21 -6.27
N VAL A 66 9.21 -7.29 -5.31
CA VAL A 66 8.03 -6.70 -4.68
C VAL A 66 8.21 -5.19 -4.58
N ALA A 67 7.16 -4.43 -4.85
CA ALA A 67 7.09 -3.01 -4.53
C ALA A 67 6.24 -2.78 -3.28
N LEU A 68 6.69 -1.87 -2.42
CA LEU A 68 5.89 -1.30 -1.36
C LEU A 68 5.49 0.12 -1.75
N CYS A 69 4.19 0.35 -1.90
CA CYS A 69 3.61 1.65 -2.23
C CYS A 69 2.61 2.01 -1.12
N ALA A 70 3.09 2.80 -0.15
CA ALA A 70 2.31 3.14 1.04
C ALA A 70 1.96 4.62 1.05
N GLU A 71 0.65 4.93 1.04
CA GLU A 71 0.12 6.30 1.11
C GLU A 71 0.76 7.23 0.06
N VAL A 72 0.73 6.83 -1.20
CA VAL A 72 1.31 7.59 -2.33
C VAL A 72 0.26 7.93 -3.38
N LEU A 73 -0.60 6.97 -3.77
CA LEU A 73 -1.43 7.12 -4.96
C LEU A 73 -2.60 8.08 -4.77
N GLU A 74 -3.02 8.32 -3.54
CA GLU A 74 -4.05 9.31 -3.18
C GLU A 74 -3.61 10.76 -3.36
N HIS A 75 -2.29 11.00 -3.44
CA HIS A 75 -1.71 12.31 -3.75
C HIS A 75 -1.71 12.63 -5.25
N LEU A 76 -2.22 11.72 -6.06
CA LEU A 76 -2.42 11.91 -7.50
C LEU A 76 -3.91 11.95 -7.84
N PRO A 77 -4.32 12.67 -8.89
CA PRO A 77 -5.70 12.61 -9.39
C PRO A 77 -6.12 11.17 -9.69
N PHE A 78 -7.36 10.81 -9.36
CA PHE A 78 -7.85 9.43 -9.46
C PHE A 78 -7.81 8.85 -10.89
N ASP A 79 -7.88 9.69 -11.91
CA ASP A 79 -7.74 9.29 -13.32
C ASP A 79 -6.34 8.72 -13.63
N ARG A 80 -5.35 8.97 -12.77
CA ARG A 80 -3.99 8.42 -12.86
C ARG A 80 -3.82 7.09 -12.13
N PHE A 81 -4.77 6.70 -11.26
CA PHE A 81 -4.66 5.52 -10.40
C PHE A 81 -4.43 4.24 -11.20
N GLU A 82 -5.21 3.99 -12.25
CA GLU A 82 -5.06 2.80 -13.10
C GLU A 82 -3.68 2.74 -13.79
N MET A 83 -3.18 3.86 -14.27
CA MET A 83 -1.86 3.96 -14.88
C MET A 83 -0.75 3.63 -13.86
N CYS A 84 -0.85 4.16 -12.64
CA CYS A 84 0.10 3.84 -11.58
C CYS A 84 0.07 2.36 -11.20
N VAL A 85 -1.12 1.74 -11.15
CA VAL A 85 -1.28 0.30 -10.88
C VAL A 85 -0.61 -0.53 -11.97
N LYS A 86 -0.78 -0.18 -13.25
CA LYS A 86 -0.12 -0.84 -14.38
C LYS A 86 1.41 -0.66 -14.33
N GLU A 87 1.88 0.51 -13.93
CA GLU A 87 3.30 0.79 -13.79
C GLU A 87 3.94 -0.01 -12.64
N LEU A 88 3.25 -0.12 -11.50
CA LEU A 88 3.65 -1.01 -10.41
C LEU A 88 3.73 -2.48 -10.88
N ALA A 89 2.75 -2.93 -11.66
CA ALA A 89 2.77 -4.28 -12.24
C ALA A 89 3.91 -4.47 -13.25
N ARG A 90 4.26 -3.44 -14.01
CA ARG A 90 5.35 -3.48 -14.99
C ARG A 90 6.70 -3.73 -14.31
N VAL A 91 7.00 -2.98 -13.25
CA VAL A 91 8.32 -3.03 -12.60
C VAL A 91 8.51 -4.22 -11.68
N THR A 92 7.42 -4.83 -11.17
CA THR A 92 7.49 -5.96 -10.22
C THR A 92 7.46 -7.31 -10.92
N ARG A 93 8.14 -8.31 -10.34
CA ARG A 93 8.07 -9.72 -10.74
C ARG A 93 6.94 -10.46 -10.04
N GLN A 94 6.77 -10.25 -8.74
CA GLN A 94 5.86 -11.05 -7.91
C GLN A 94 4.61 -10.26 -7.53
N GLY A 95 4.74 -9.02 -7.07
CA GLY A 95 3.58 -8.25 -6.65
C GLY A 95 3.88 -6.95 -5.91
N VAL A 96 2.85 -6.47 -5.25
CA VAL A 96 2.86 -5.17 -4.57
C VAL A 96 2.21 -5.29 -3.20
N ILE A 97 2.77 -4.61 -2.22
CA ILE A 97 2.07 -4.26 -0.99
C ILE A 97 1.66 -2.80 -1.13
N LEU A 98 0.35 -2.56 -1.12
CA LEU A 98 -0.24 -1.24 -1.30
C LEU A 98 -0.98 -0.84 -0.04
N SER A 99 -0.81 0.41 0.43
CA SER A 99 -1.74 1.01 1.37
C SER A 99 -2.35 2.28 0.80
N LEU A 100 -3.61 2.51 1.17
CA LEU A 100 -4.41 3.65 0.76
C LEU A 100 -5.25 4.15 1.94
N PRO A 101 -5.52 5.46 2.04
CA PRO A 101 -6.39 6.00 3.07
C PRO A 101 -7.82 5.52 2.88
N HIS A 102 -8.44 5.06 3.96
CA HIS A 102 -9.84 4.64 3.97
C HIS A 102 -10.63 5.47 4.96
N TRP A 103 -11.39 6.41 4.43
CA TRP A 103 -12.25 7.28 5.21
C TRP A 103 -13.43 6.54 5.82
N GLY A 104 -13.97 7.04 6.93
CA GLY A 104 -15.17 6.56 7.57
C GLY A 104 -14.95 6.10 9.00
N TYR A 105 -16.06 5.95 9.74
CA TYR A 105 -16.02 5.41 11.09
C TYR A 105 -15.50 3.99 11.09
N THR A 106 -14.74 3.66 12.12
CA THR A 106 -14.16 2.33 12.29
C THR A 106 -14.71 1.69 13.56
N ALA A 107 -15.28 0.49 13.43
CA ALA A 107 -15.45 -0.42 14.54
C ALA A 107 -14.24 -1.34 14.65
N ARG A 108 -13.72 -1.56 15.86
CA ARG A 108 -12.59 -2.46 16.10
C ARG A 108 -12.81 -3.33 17.34
N VAL A 109 -12.31 -4.55 17.29
CA VAL A 109 -12.24 -5.46 18.42
C VAL A 109 -10.79 -5.89 18.61
N ILE A 110 -10.29 -5.72 19.83
CA ILE A 110 -8.98 -6.21 20.26
C ILE A 110 -9.26 -7.04 21.52
N LEU A 111 -8.95 -8.34 21.46
CA LEU A 111 -9.14 -9.26 22.56
C LEU A 111 -7.91 -10.13 22.70
N ASP A 112 -7.21 -9.96 23.82
CA ASP A 112 -6.06 -10.75 24.21
C ASP A 112 -6.44 -11.58 25.44
N VAL A 113 -6.61 -12.91 25.25
CA VAL A 113 -6.97 -13.86 26.31
C VAL A 113 -5.78 -14.81 26.51
N PRO A 114 -5.26 -14.98 27.74
CA PRO A 114 -4.20 -15.92 28.02
C PRO A 114 -4.54 -17.34 27.51
N GLY A 115 -3.59 -17.93 26.75
CA GLY A 115 -3.78 -19.28 26.17
C GLY A 115 -4.55 -19.35 24.85
N LEU A 116 -5.07 -18.23 24.34
CA LEU A 116 -5.73 -18.16 23.04
C LEU A 116 -4.96 -17.22 22.09
N PRO A 117 -5.01 -17.47 20.76
CA PRO A 117 -4.46 -16.51 19.81
C PRO A 117 -5.22 -15.16 19.90
N PRO A 118 -4.50 -14.03 19.81
CA PRO A 118 -5.12 -12.72 19.92
C PRO A 118 -6.12 -12.48 18.76
N LEU A 119 -7.33 -12.04 19.09
CA LEU A 119 -8.33 -11.63 18.12
C LEU A 119 -8.24 -10.12 17.90
N ARG A 120 -7.85 -9.72 16.70
CA ARG A 120 -7.72 -8.33 16.31
C ARG A 120 -8.42 -8.11 14.98
N ARG A 121 -9.47 -7.31 14.97
CA ARG A 121 -10.29 -7.02 13.79
C ARG A 121 -10.68 -5.55 13.73
N ALA A 122 -10.73 -5.01 12.53
CA ALA A 122 -11.24 -3.68 12.26
C ALA A 122 -12.17 -3.72 11.04
N TRP A 123 -13.24 -2.91 11.07
CA TRP A 123 -14.20 -2.77 9.96
C TRP A 123 -14.52 -1.31 9.73
N LYS A 124 -14.76 -0.93 8.49
CA LYS A 124 -15.31 0.38 8.13
C LYS A 124 -16.82 0.33 8.07
N LEU A 125 -17.47 1.32 8.69
CA LEU A 125 -18.90 1.53 8.51
C LEU A 125 -19.14 2.30 7.21
N PRO A 126 -20.14 1.90 6.39
CA PRO A 126 -20.35 2.46 5.04
C PRO A 126 -21.01 3.84 5.09
N LEU A 127 -20.30 4.83 5.63
CA LEU A 127 -20.74 6.22 5.69
C LEU A 127 -19.94 7.02 4.65
N SER A 128 -20.53 7.21 3.47
CA SER A 128 -19.92 8.00 2.42
C SER A 128 -20.13 9.49 2.68
N LYS A 129 -19.05 10.29 2.69
CA LYS A 129 -19.11 11.76 2.63
C LYS A 129 -18.25 12.27 1.49
N ARG A 130 -18.71 13.39 0.88
CA ARG A 130 -17.98 14.07 -0.17
C ARG A 130 -16.64 14.58 0.38
N LEU A 131 -15.58 14.43 -0.39
CA LEU A 131 -14.30 15.04 -0.07
C LEU A 131 -14.49 16.56 -0.01
N VAL A 132 -14.07 17.18 1.09
CA VAL A 132 -14.03 18.66 1.16
C VAL A 132 -12.71 19.06 0.51
N SER A 133 -12.78 19.87 -0.53
CA SER A 133 -11.61 20.45 -1.20
C SER A 133 -10.74 21.21 -0.20
N GLY A 134 -9.44 20.92 -0.17
CA GLY A 134 -8.47 21.57 0.74
C GLY A 134 -7.54 20.63 1.49
N GLY A 135 -7.67 19.32 1.30
CA GLY A 135 -6.73 18.32 1.85
C GLY A 135 -5.59 17.98 0.89
N VAL A 136 -4.60 17.30 1.41
CA VAL A 136 -3.43 16.81 0.66
C VAL A 136 -3.81 15.67 -0.29
N HIS A 137 -4.93 14.97 -0.02
CA HIS A 137 -5.42 13.85 -0.82
C HIS A 137 -6.45 14.27 -1.86
N PHE A 138 -6.29 13.82 -3.08
CA PHE A 138 -7.28 14.00 -4.15
C PHE A 138 -8.49 13.09 -3.96
N TRP A 139 -8.30 11.91 -3.36
CA TRP A 139 -9.33 10.90 -3.11
C TRP A 139 -8.95 9.99 -1.94
N GLU A 140 -9.94 9.30 -1.39
CA GLU A 140 -9.77 8.30 -0.32
C GLU A 140 -10.83 7.21 -0.51
N ILE A 141 -10.50 5.96 -0.19
CA ILE A 141 -11.48 4.86 -0.18
C ILE A 141 -12.64 5.23 0.77
N GLY A 142 -13.87 4.92 0.40
CA GLY A 142 -15.06 5.18 1.21
C GLY A 142 -15.65 6.59 1.04
N ARG A 143 -15.00 7.51 0.33
CA ARG A 143 -15.57 8.79 -0.08
C ARG A 143 -16.51 8.63 -1.28
N ALA A 144 -17.39 9.62 -1.47
CA ALA A 144 -18.29 9.64 -2.63
C ALA A 144 -17.48 9.57 -3.96
N GLY A 145 -17.82 8.62 -4.81
CA GLY A 145 -17.10 8.33 -6.04
C GLY A 145 -15.96 7.32 -5.92
N TYR A 146 -15.50 6.99 -4.71
CA TYR A 146 -14.36 6.09 -4.47
C TYR A 146 -14.70 4.92 -3.52
N PRO A 147 -15.76 4.13 -3.83
CA PRO A 147 -16.07 2.96 -3.02
C PRO A 147 -14.96 1.92 -3.17
N LEU A 148 -14.71 1.12 -2.12
CA LEU A 148 -13.72 0.05 -2.11
C LEU A 148 -13.83 -0.87 -3.34
N LYS A 149 -15.06 -1.22 -3.75
CA LYS A 149 -15.31 -2.04 -4.94
C LYS A 149 -14.72 -1.46 -6.23
N ARG A 150 -14.69 -0.13 -6.37
CA ARG A 150 -14.09 0.53 -7.54
C ARG A 150 -12.58 0.39 -7.52
N ILE A 151 -11.96 0.54 -6.36
CA ILE A 151 -10.51 0.39 -6.18
C ILE A 151 -10.09 -1.05 -6.45
N THR A 152 -10.75 -2.02 -5.82
CA THR A 152 -10.45 -3.44 -6.00
C THR A 152 -10.67 -3.91 -7.44
N ALA A 153 -11.65 -3.36 -8.16
CA ALA A 153 -11.85 -3.67 -9.58
C ALA A 153 -10.65 -3.26 -10.43
N ILE A 154 -10.10 -2.05 -10.23
CA ILE A 154 -8.91 -1.57 -10.95
C ILE A 154 -7.67 -2.39 -10.58
N LEU A 155 -7.47 -2.68 -9.29
CA LEU A 155 -6.36 -3.52 -8.83
C LEU A 155 -6.42 -4.92 -9.45
N ALA A 156 -7.62 -5.49 -9.57
CA ALA A 156 -7.85 -6.82 -10.11
C ALA A 156 -7.55 -6.96 -11.62
N GLU A 157 -7.41 -5.86 -12.36
CA GLU A 157 -7.00 -5.93 -13.78
C GLU A 157 -5.54 -6.39 -13.92
N SER A 158 -4.66 -5.96 -13.03
CA SER A 158 -3.22 -6.26 -13.09
C SER A 158 -2.76 -7.29 -12.05
N PHE A 159 -3.53 -7.46 -10.97
CA PHE A 159 -3.13 -8.27 -9.82
C PHE A 159 -4.22 -9.23 -9.36
N LEU A 160 -3.81 -10.32 -8.71
CA LEU A 160 -4.66 -11.11 -7.82
C LEU A 160 -4.56 -10.49 -6.41
N ILE A 161 -5.69 -10.10 -5.82
CA ILE A 161 -5.74 -9.62 -4.45
C ILE A 161 -5.66 -10.84 -3.52
N GLU A 162 -4.48 -11.14 -2.99
CA GLU A 162 -4.29 -12.30 -2.09
C GLU A 162 -4.80 -12.01 -0.69
N ARG A 163 -4.68 -10.74 -0.25
CA ARG A 163 -5.14 -10.32 1.07
C ARG A 163 -5.52 -8.84 1.05
N GLU A 164 -6.60 -8.54 1.74
CA GLU A 164 -7.09 -7.21 2.02
C GLU A 164 -7.35 -7.08 3.52
N TRP A 165 -6.88 -6.00 4.16
CA TRP A 165 -7.12 -5.79 5.59
C TRP A 165 -7.02 -4.33 6.01
N LEU A 166 -7.68 -4.01 7.14
CA LEU A 166 -7.48 -2.78 7.91
C LEU A 166 -6.57 -3.09 9.08
N SER A 167 -5.60 -2.22 9.36
CA SER A 167 -4.82 -2.33 10.59
C SER A 167 -5.72 -1.99 11.79
N PRO A 168 -5.84 -2.86 12.81
CA PRO A 168 -6.58 -2.54 14.02
C PRO A 168 -5.97 -1.37 14.81
N TRP A 169 -4.68 -1.14 14.63
CA TRP A 169 -3.94 -0.06 15.28
C TRP A 169 -4.08 1.26 14.52
N MET A 170 -4.09 1.20 13.20
CA MET A 170 -4.17 2.34 12.29
C MET A 170 -5.28 2.11 11.26
N PRO A 171 -6.56 2.15 11.66
CA PRO A 171 -7.67 1.77 10.81
C PRO A 171 -8.02 2.80 9.72
N TYR A 172 -7.23 3.86 9.61
CA TYR A 172 -7.28 4.78 8.48
C TYR A 172 -6.59 4.22 7.25
N HIS A 173 -5.61 3.33 7.41
CA HIS A 173 -4.87 2.71 6.31
C HIS A 173 -5.49 1.36 5.94
N HIS A 174 -5.82 1.23 4.67
CA HIS A 174 -6.33 0.01 4.05
C HIS A 174 -5.22 -0.64 3.24
N PHE A 175 -4.87 -1.85 3.59
CA PHE A 175 -3.77 -2.57 2.99
C PHE A 175 -4.24 -3.63 2.01
N PHE A 176 -3.45 -3.81 0.94
CA PHE A 176 -3.62 -4.85 -0.06
C PHE A 176 -2.29 -5.57 -0.28
N ARG A 177 -2.30 -6.90 -0.21
CA ARG A 177 -1.24 -7.73 -0.75
C ARG A 177 -1.69 -8.22 -2.13
N LEU A 178 -0.96 -7.77 -3.13
CA LEU A 178 -1.28 -7.93 -4.53
C LEU A 178 -0.23 -8.85 -5.17
N LYS A 179 -0.66 -9.97 -5.75
CA LYS A 179 0.19 -10.86 -6.54
C LYS A 179 0.03 -10.53 -8.02
N LYS A 180 1.14 -10.39 -8.74
CA LYS A 180 1.12 -10.13 -10.17
C LYS A 180 0.41 -11.26 -10.92
N ARG A 181 -0.47 -10.91 -11.84
CA ARG A 181 -1.02 -11.89 -12.79
C ARG A 181 0.06 -12.23 -13.83
N VAL A 182 0.22 -13.52 -14.09
CA VAL A 182 1.12 -14.06 -15.12
C VAL A 182 0.44 -13.94 -16.48
#